data_13d8f037b641f7ccb36cb2beb66d132a
#
_entry.id   13d8f037b641f7ccb36cb2beb66d132a
#
_cell.length_a   1.000
_cell.length_b   1.000
_cell.length_c   1.000
_cell.angle_alpha   90.00
_cell.angle_beta   90.00
_cell.angle_gamma   90.00
#
_symmetry.space_group_name_H-M   'P 1'
#
loop_
_entity.id
_entity.type
_entity.pdbx_description
1 polymer ?
#
loop_
_entity_poly.entity_id
_entity_poly.type
_entity_poly.pdbx_seq_one_letter_code
_entity_poly.pdbx_strand_id
1 'polypeptide(L)'
;NLLHTGDWKIDPDPQIGKVTDVEKLKAFGEEGIEAIICDSTNVLSPGTSGSESLVAESLVETVKHCKGRVVITTFASNVARLSAIGKAASKNDRHLTMLGRGMFRIFNAAQKTGYLKDFPSLVDEQEAGYLPPDKTLIVCTGSQGEARAALSRLAAGQNPHLVLEPGDTVIFSSKMIPGNETSV
;
A
#
# COMPACT_ATOMS: atom_id res chain seq x y z
N ASN A 1 24.80 -22.17 13.53
CA ASN A 1 23.48 -21.78 12.95
C ASN A 1 23.37 -20.26 12.80
N LEU A 2 22.89 -19.79 11.63
CA LEU A 2 22.66 -18.40 11.37
C LEU A 2 21.17 -18.20 11.05
N LEU A 3 20.56 -17.15 11.61
CA LEU A 3 19.20 -16.73 11.24
C LEU A 3 19.28 -15.45 10.42
N HIS A 4 18.79 -15.50 9.18
CA HIS A 4 18.60 -14.32 8.34
C HIS A 4 17.11 -14.09 8.12
N THR A 5 16.57 -12.99 8.65
CA THR A 5 15.13 -12.73 8.60
C THR A 5 14.67 -12.04 7.31
N GLY A 6 15.58 -11.33 6.61
CA GLY A 6 15.16 -10.31 5.65
C GLY A 6 14.39 -9.21 6.35
N ASP A 7 13.58 -8.46 5.60
CA ASP A 7 12.60 -7.56 6.18
C ASP A 7 11.53 -8.39 6.89
N TRP A 8 11.22 -8.08 8.13
CA TRP A 8 10.33 -8.91 8.93
C TRP A 8 9.35 -8.11 9.78
N LYS A 9 8.18 -8.69 9.96
CA LYS A 9 7.13 -8.18 10.84
C LYS A 9 6.34 -9.38 11.39
N ILE A 10 6.18 -9.45 12.68
CA ILE A 10 5.28 -10.42 13.29
C ILE A 10 3.89 -9.80 13.33
N ASP A 11 3.08 -10.14 12.33
CA ASP A 11 1.69 -9.69 12.21
C ASP A 11 0.78 -10.87 12.59
N PRO A 12 -0.06 -10.74 13.62
CA PRO A 12 -0.97 -11.82 14.03
C PRO A 12 -2.15 -12.01 13.07
N ASP A 13 -2.44 -11.00 12.23
CA ASP A 13 -3.53 -11.03 11.25
C ASP A 13 -3.08 -10.44 9.90
N PRO A 14 -2.13 -11.11 9.22
CA PRO A 14 -1.63 -10.65 7.94
C PRO A 14 -2.71 -10.77 6.86
N GLN A 15 -2.88 -9.73 6.04
CA GLN A 15 -3.87 -9.72 4.95
C GLN A 15 -3.43 -10.58 3.76
N ILE A 16 -2.16 -10.94 3.67
CA ILE A 16 -1.56 -11.76 2.63
C ILE A 16 -0.51 -12.69 3.24
N GLY A 17 -0.48 -13.92 2.78
CA GLY A 17 0.45 -14.92 3.24
C GLY A 17 -0.01 -15.65 4.52
N LYS A 18 0.92 -16.33 5.15
CA LYS A 18 0.68 -17.05 6.40
C LYS A 18 1.15 -16.22 7.59
N VAL A 19 0.53 -16.45 8.73
CA VAL A 19 1.05 -15.95 10.01
C VAL A 19 2.46 -16.50 10.23
N THR A 20 3.34 -15.66 10.79
CA THR A 20 4.70 -16.08 11.13
C THR A 20 4.67 -17.23 12.14
N ASP A 21 5.36 -18.31 11.84
CA ASP A 21 5.49 -19.47 12.72
C ASP A 21 6.46 -19.16 13.87
N VAL A 22 5.93 -18.53 14.90
CA VAL A 22 6.69 -18.11 16.09
C VAL A 22 7.25 -19.31 16.85
N GLU A 23 6.49 -20.42 16.91
CA GLU A 23 6.94 -21.62 17.60
C GLU A 23 8.15 -22.26 16.91
N LYS A 24 8.15 -22.26 15.57
CA LYS A 24 9.31 -22.71 14.81
C LYS A 24 10.53 -21.81 15.02
N LEU A 25 10.32 -20.47 15.12
CA LEU A 25 11.42 -19.56 15.44
C LEU A 25 11.98 -19.79 16.84
N LYS A 26 11.12 -20.06 17.83
CA LYS A 26 11.55 -20.42 19.19
C LYS A 26 12.37 -21.72 19.19
N ALA A 27 11.84 -22.77 18.55
CA ALA A 27 12.53 -24.05 18.46
C ALA A 27 13.91 -23.91 17.80
N PHE A 28 14.00 -23.11 16.72
CA PHE A 28 15.28 -22.83 16.07
C PHE A 28 16.24 -22.06 17.00
N GLY A 29 15.71 -21.16 17.83
CA GLY A 29 16.49 -20.46 18.86
C GLY A 29 17.06 -21.41 19.93
N GLU A 30 16.28 -22.43 20.34
CA GLU A 30 16.69 -23.44 21.32
C GLU A 30 17.82 -24.36 20.79
N GLU A 31 17.89 -24.57 19.47
CA GLU A 31 19.02 -25.28 18.84
C GLU A 31 20.36 -24.54 18.94
N GLY A 32 20.33 -23.27 19.34
CA GLY A 32 21.49 -22.39 19.42
C GLY A 32 21.77 -21.63 18.11
N ILE A 33 21.73 -20.33 18.19
CA ILE A 33 21.99 -19.40 17.08
C ILE A 33 23.29 -18.64 17.36
N GLU A 34 24.27 -18.73 16.48
CA GLU A 34 25.54 -18.01 16.58
C GLU A 34 25.41 -16.53 16.18
N ALA A 35 24.57 -16.24 15.18
CA ALA A 35 24.33 -14.88 14.75
C ALA A 35 22.94 -14.70 14.11
N ILE A 36 22.40 -13.49 14.25
CA ILE A 36 21.15 -13.04 13.59
C ILE A 36 21.49 -11.89 12.66
N ILE A 37 21.07 -12.01 11.40
CA ILE A 37 21.06 -10.92 10.42
C ILE A 37 19.59 -10.53 10.22
N CYS A 38 19.20 -9.36 10.72
CA CYS A 38 17.80 -8.96 10.71
C CYS A 38 17.62 -7.49 10.30
N ASP A 39 16.45 -7.15 9.79
CA ASP A 39 16.02 -5.76 9.67
C ASP A 39 15.91 -5.13 11.06
N SER A 40 16.49 -3.96 11.21
CA SER A 40 16.50 -3.18 12.45
C SER A 40 15.98 -1.75 12.26
N THR A 41 15.30 -1.46 11.17
CA THR A 41 14.83 -0.13 10.80
C THR A 41 14.04 0.55 11.92
N ASN A 42 13.24 -0.20 12.65
CA ASN A 42 12.41 0.31 13.73
C ASN A 42 12.90 -0.06 15.14
N VAL A 43 14.14 -0.51 15.31
CA VAL A 43 14.67 -1.00 16.60
C VAL A 43 14.60 0.04 17.72
N LEU A 44 14.73 1.34 17.40
CA LEU A 44 14.63 2.45 18.35
C LEU A 44 13.21 3.03 18.47
N SER A 45 12.25 2.54 17.70
CA SER A 45 10.86 3.03 17.75
C SER A 45 10.12 2.29 18.88
N PRO A 46 9.56 2.98 19.87
CA PRO A 46 8.81 2.33 20.94
C PRO A 46 7.48 1.75 20.43
N GLY A 47 7.00 0.71 21.10
CA GLY A 47 5.72 0.08 20.78
C GLY A 47 5.82 -1.06 19.77
N THR A 48 4.71 -1.38 19.16
CA THR A 48 4.57 -2.46 18.16
C THR A 48 4.01 -1.90 16.85
N SER A 49 4.43 -2.48 15.73
CA SER A 49 3.76 -2.22 14.45
C SER A 49 2.35 -2.81 14.50
N GLY A 50 1.33 -2.02 14.20
CA GLY A 50 -0.04 -2.52 14.08
C GLY A 50 -0.18 -3.57 12.96
N SER A 51 -1.32 -4.29 12.94
CA SER A 51 -1.61 -5.23 11.86
C SER A 51 -2.03 -4.52 10.56
N GLU A 52 -1.79 -5.15 9.42
CA GLU A 52 -2.31 -4.69 8.13
C GLU A 52 -3.85 -4.74 8.07
N SER A 53 -4.50 -5.61 8.88
CA SER A 53 -5.96 -5.62 9.02
C SER A 53 -6.51 -4.30 9.55
N LEU A 54 -5.87 -3.72 10.57
CA LEU A 54 -6.25 -2.42 11.13
C LEU A 54 -6.11 -1.29 10.10
N VAL A 55 -5.07 -1.36 9.28
CA VAL A 55 -4.88 -0.38 8.18
C VAL A 55 -5.96 -0.53 7.13
N ALA A 56 -6.35 -1.77 6.80
CA ALA A 56 -7.42 -2.03 5.84
C ALA A 56 -8.77 -1.48 6.31
N GLU A 57 -9.11 -1.67 7.59
CA GLU A 57 -10.31 -1.12 8.20
C GLU A 57 -10.29 0.42 8.24
N SER A 58 -9.16 0.99 8.65
CA SER A 58 -8.96 2.43 8.70
C SER A 58 -9.10 3.06 7.31
N LEU A 59 -8.57 2.43 6.26
CA LEU A 59 -8.71 2.93 4.88
C LEU A 59 -10.17 2.92 4.43
N VAL A 60 -10.93 1.87 4.73
CA VAL A 60 -12.37 1.81 4.40
C VAL A 60 -13.12 2.98 5.05
N GLU A 61 -12.88 3.21 6.34
CA GLU A 61 -13.57 4.27 7.08
C GLU A 61 -13.10 5.68 6.63
N THR A 62 -11.80 5.87 6.37
CA THR A 62 -11.27 7.15 5.87
C THR A 62 -11.87 7.50 4.52
N VAL A 63 -11.89 6.56 3.57
CA VAL A 63 -12.45 6.76 2.22
C VAL A 63 -13.95 7.09 2.27
N LYS A 64 -14.69 6.53 3.20
CA LYS A 64 -16.12 6.78 3.39
C LYS A 64 -16.43 8.25 3.68
N HIS A 65 -15.53 8.94 4.38
CA HIS A 65 -15.73 10.36 4.73
C HIS A 65 -15.25 11.33 3.64
N CYS A 66 -14.58 10.86 2.60
CA CYS A 66 -14.12 11.70 1.49
C CYS A 66 -15.26 12.04 0.54
N LYS A 67 -15.41 13.32 0.21
CA LYS A 67 -16.49 13.84 -0.64
C LYS A 67 -16.11 13.92 -2.10
N GLY A 68 -14.85 14.18 -2.41
CA GLY A 68 -14.30 14.25 -3.76
C GLY A 68 -13.62 12.94 -4.16
N ARG A 69 -12.76 13.06 -5.17
CA ARG A 69 -11.87 11.99 -5.62
C ARG A 69 -10.91 11.62 -4.51
N VAL A 70 -10.58 10.34 -4.39
CA VAL A 70 -9.60 9.87 -3.44
C VAL A 70 -8.38 9.36 -4.19
N VAL A 71 -7.20 9.83 -3.82
CA VAL A 71 -5.93 9.33 -4.31
C VAL A 71 -5.19 8.68 -3.15
N ILE A 72 -4.84 7.41 -3.27
CA ILE A 72 -4.05 6.69 -2.26
C ILE A 72 -2.70 6.34 -2.87
N THR A 73 -1.64 6.86 -2.27
CA THR A 73 -0.28 6.51 -2.68
C THR A 73 0.35 5.53 -1.70
N THR A 74 1.05 4.55 -2.23
CA THR A 74 1.72 3.50 -1.46
C THR A 74 2.93 2.93 -2.21
N PHE A 75 3.75 2.12 -1.54
CA PHE A 75 4.80 1.35 -2.19
C PHE A 75 4.19 0.33 -3.15
N ALA A 76 4.67 0.31 -4.39
CA ALA A 76 4.19 -0.63 -5.41
C ALA A 76 4.33 -2.11 -4.97
N SER A 77 5.35 -2.42 -4.17
CA SER A 77 5.63 -3.77 -3.67
C SER A 77 4.73 -4.22 -2.52
N ASN A 78 3.98 -3.32 -1.90
CA ASN A 78 3.08 -3.68 -0.80
C ASN A 78 1.74 -4.21 -1.32
N VAL A 79 1.73 -5.51 -1.66
CA VAL A 79 0.54 -6.20 -2.20
C VAL A 79 -0.59 -6.26 -1.18
N ALA A 80 -0.29 -6.38 0.12
CA ALA A 80 -1.29 -6.34 1.19
C ALA A 80 -2.02 -4.98 1.21
N ARG A 81 -1.28 -3.88 1.04
CA ARG A 81 -1.85 -2.56 0.96
C ARG A 81 -2.69 -2.36 -0.30
N LEU A 82 -2.27 -2.91 -1.45
CA LEU A 82 -3.10 -2.92 -2.67
C LEU A 82 -4.42 -3.64 -2.42
N SER A 83 -4.40 -4.81 -1.78
CA SER A 83 -5.61 -5.54 -1.39
C SER A 83 -6.54 -4.69 -0.51
N ALA A 84 -5.98 -4.03 0.50
CA ALA A 84 -6.73 -3.14 1.40
C ALA A 84 -7.37 -1.95 0.64
N ILE A 85 -6.65 -1.36 -0.31
CA ILE A 85 -7.15 -0.27 -1.15
C ILE A 85 -8.27 -0.74 -2.06
N GLY A 86 -8.13 -1.93 -2.68
CA GLY A 86 -9.19 -2.54 -3.48
C GLY A 86 -10.46 -2.77 -2.66
N LYS A 87 -10.31 -3.29 -1.43
CA LYS A 87 -11.41 -3.46 -0.47
C LYS A 87 -12.06 -2.12 -0.10
N ALA A 88 -11.26 -1.07 0.13
CA ALA A 88 -11.76 0.26 0.44
C ALA A 88 -12.57 0.85 -0.73
N ALA A 89 -12.12 0.68 -1.97
CA ALA A 89 -12.86 1.09 -3.16
C ALA A 89 -14.21 0.38 -3.25
N SER A 90 -14.22 -0.95 -3.18
CA SER A 90 -15.46 -1.76 -3.27
C SER A 90 -16.45 -1.45 -2.16
N LYS A 91 -15.99 -1.28 -0.91
CA LYS A 91 -16.86 -1.00 0.23
C LYS A 91 -17.47 0.39 0.21
N ASN A 92 -16.88 1.33 -0.51
CA ASN A 92 -17.34 2.71 -0.65
C ASN A 92 -17.96 3.01 -2.02
N ASP A 93 -18.26 1.97 -2.81
CA ASP A 93 -18.86 2.10 -4.14
C ASP A 93 -18.08 3.09 -5.03
N ARG A 94 -16.74 2.93 -5.04
CA ARG A 94 -15.83 3.72 -5.87
C ARG A 94 -15.16 2.86 -6.93
N HIS A 95 -15.12 3.36 -8.14
CA HIS A 95 -14.35 2.78 -9.23
C HIS A 95 -12.86 2.99 -8.97
N LEU A 96 -12.08 1.91 -9.10
CA LEU A 96 -10.65 1.93 -8.84
C LEU A 96 -9.87 2.06 -10.14
N THR A 97 -9.01 3.05 -10.23
CA THR A 97 -7.99 3.14 -11.28
C THR A 97 -6.58 3.12 -10.68
N MET A 98 -5.61 2.69 -11.46
CA MET A 98 -4.23 2.52 -11.02
C MET A 98 -3.28 3.35 -11.88
N LEU A 99 -2.34 4.05 -11.24
CA LEU A 99 -1.32 4.83 -11.93
C LEU A 99 0.09 4.40 -11.53
N GLY A 100 0.95 4.29 -12.53
CA GLY A 100 2.35 3.96 -12.35
C GLY A 100 2.74 2.58 -12.85
N ARG A 101 3.69 2.54 -13.78
CA ARG A 101 4.15 1.30 -14.44
C ARG A 101 4.67 0.24 -13.46
N GLY A 102 5.37 0.68 -12.41
CA GLY A 102 5.86 -0.23 -11.37
C GLY A 102 4.73 -0.91 -10.61
N MET A 103 3.67 -0.18 -10.30
CA MET A 103 2.50 -0.70 -9.60
C MET A 103 1.73 -1.72 -10.44
N PHE A 104 1.49 -1.42 -11.73
CA PHE A 104 0.89 -2.38 -12.66
C PHE A 104 1.69 -3.68 -12.78
N ARG A 105 3.02 -3.59 -12.83
CA ARG A 105 3.87 -4.78 -12.91
C ARG A 105 3.71 -5.69 -11.69
N ILE A 106 3.73 -5.12 -10.49
CA ILE A 106 3.53 -5.87 -9.24
C ILE A 106 2.11 -6.40 -9.14
N PHE A 107 1.11 -5.58 -9.46
CA PHE A 107 -0.28 -5.98 -9.49
C PHE A 107 -0.51 -7.21 -10.38
N ASN A 108 -0.03 -7.17 -11.63
CA ASN A 108 -0.15 -8.29 -12.56
C ASN A 108 0.56 -9.56 -12.04
N ALA A 109 1.72 -9.41 -11.42
CA ALA A 109 2.43 -10.54 -10.81
C ALA A 109 1.62 -11.12 -9.65
N ALA A 110 1.09 -10.28 -8.76
CA ALA A 110 0.29 -10.68 -7.62
C ALA A 110 -1.02 -11.38 -8.04
N GLN A 111 -1.68 -10.92 -9.10
CA GLN A 111 -2.85 -11.60 -9.67
C GLN A 111 -2.49 -12.98 -10.22
N LYS A 112 -1.44 -13.06 -11.03
CA LYS A 112 -0.98 -14.35 -11.63
C LYS A 112 -0.57 -15.37 -10.57
N THR A 113 -0.02 -14.92 -9.45
CA THR A 113 0.39 -15.78 -8.33
C THR A 113 -0.72 -16.02 -7.30
N GLY A 114 -1.91 -15.46 -7.53
CA GLY A 114 -3.09 -15.70 -6.71
C GLY A 114 -3.18 -14.91 -5.40
N TYR A 115 -2.36 -13.88 -5.22
CA TYR A 115 -2.40 -13.02 -4.03
C TYR A 115 -3.49 -11.94 -4.07
N LEU A 116 -4.02 -11.60 -5.26
CA LEU A 116 -5.07 -10.59 -5.46
C LEU A 116 -6.26 -11.19 -6.24
N LYS A 117 -6.81 -12.32 -5.77
CA LYS A 117 -7.91 -13.03 -6.45
C LYS A 117 -9.22 -12.22 -6.49
N ASP A 118 -9.56 -11.60 -5.36
CA ASP A 118 -10.81 -10.86 -5.16
C ASP A 118 -10.63 -9.34 -5.33
N PHE A 119 -9.65 -8.94 -6.11
CA PHE A 119 -9.39 -7.53 -6.37
C PHE A 119 -10.43 -6.96 -7.35
N PRO A 120 -11.00 -5.76 -7.09
CA PRO A 120 -11.97 -5.16 -7.99
C PRO A 120 -11.40 -4.92 -9.38
N SER A 121 -12.27 -4.91 -10.39
CA SER A 121 -11.90 -4.53 -11.74
C SER A 121 -11.34 -3.12 -11.77
N LEU A 122 -10.22 -2.95 -12.46
CA LEU A 122 -9.65 -1.63 -12.68
C LEU A 122 -10.36 -0.93 -13.85
N VAL A 123 -10.67 0.32 -13.65
CA VAL A 123 -11.11 1.22 -14.72
C VAL A 123 -9.88 1.81 -15.38
N ASP A 124 -9.92 1.94 -16.69
CA ASP A 124 -8.85 2.59 -17.45
C ASP A 124 -8.68 4.06 -17.04
N GLU A 125 -7.46 4.56 -17.11
CA GLU A 125 -7.11 5.93 -16.72
C GLU A 125 -7.91 6.98 -17.48
N GLN A 126 -8.15 6.77 -18.77
CA GLN A 126 -8.93 7.67 -19.62
C GLN A 126 -10.42 7.66 -19.20
N GLU A 127 -10.99 6.47 -18.96
CA GLU A 127 -12.37 6.33 -18.50
C GLU A 127 -12.56 6.94 -17.12
N ALA A 128 -11.59 6.78 -16.22
CA ALA A 128 -11.63 7.31 -14.87
C ALA A 128 -11.71 8.86 -14.85
N GLY A 129 -11.19 9.52 -15.88
CA GLY A 129 -11.30 10.97 -16.04
C GLY A 129 -12.74 11.49 -16.23
N TYR A 130 -13.64 10.65 -16.69
CA TYR A 130 -15.05 10.99 -16.90
C TYR A 130 -15.97 10.57 -15.75
N LEU A 131 -15.46 9.84 -14.78
CA LEU A 131 -16.25 9.42 -13.62
C LEU A 131 -16.47 10.56 -12.62
N PRO A 132 -17.61 10.57 -11.90
CA PRO A 132 -17.83 11.52 -10.82
C PRO A 132 -16.70 11.43 -9.77
N PRO A 133 -16.22 12.56 -9.23
CA PRO A 133 -15.14 12.59 -8.25
C PRO A 133 -15.41 11.70 -7.02
N ASP A 134 -16.63 11.74 -6.48
CA ASP A 134 -17.05 10.93 -5.33
C ASP A 134 -17.15 9.43 -5.63
N LYS A 135 -17.11 9.04 -6.89
CA LYS A 135 -17.10 7.65 -7.37
C LYS A 135 -15.72 7.17 -7.82
N THR A 136 -14.70 7.99 -7.70
CA THR A 136 -13.36 7.68 -8.20
C THR A 136 -12.38 7.47 -7.05
N LEU A 137 -11.64 6.36 -7.09
CA LEU A 137 -10.47 6.11 -6.25
C LEU A 137 -9.28 5.79 -7.14
N ILE A 138 -8.18 6.48 -6.91
CA ILE A 138 -6.92 6.31 -7.64
C ILE A 138 -5.90 5.71 -6.71
N VAL A 139 -5.26 4.61 -7.09
CA VAL A 139 -4.07 4.10 -6.41
C VAL A 139 -2.83 4.40 -7.26
N CYS A 140 -1.78 4.94 -6.65
CA CYS A 140 -0.60 5.35 -7.41
C CYS A 140 0.72 5.19 -6.66
N THR A 141 1.82 5.23 -7.41
CA THR A 141 3.18 5.36 -6.88
C THR A 141 3.48 6.81 -6.53
N GLY A 142 4.47 7.04 -5.65
CA GLY A 142 4.92 8.38 -5.28
C GLY A 142 4.81 8.68 -3.80
N SER A 143 4.70 7.63 -2.96
CA SER A 143 4.53 7.76 -1.52
C SER A 143 5.74 8.34 -0.77
N GLN A 144 6.87 8.51 -1.46
CA GLN A 144 8.10 9.08 -0.90
C GLN A 144 8.52 10.38 -1.61
N GLY A 145 7.60 11.02 -2.34
CA GLY A 145 7.87 12.26 -3.04
C GLY A 145 8.79 12.11 -4.27
N GLU A 146 8.87 10.91 -4.85
CA GLU A 146 9.71 10.67 -6.03
C GLU A 146 9.26 11.52 -7.23
N ALA A 147 10.11 12.38 -7.73
CA ALA A 147 9.80 13.40 -8.74
C ALA A 147 9.19 12.86 -10.05
N ARG A 148 9.48 11.59 -10.41
CA ARG A 148 8.95 10.94 -11.61
C ARG A 148 7.81 9.97 -11.34
N ALA A 149 7.34 9.90 -10.10
CA ALA A 149 6.23 9.03 -9.72
C ALA A 149 4.89 9.53 -10.27
N ALA A 150 3.89 8.65 -10.21
CA ALA A 150 2.57 8.98 -10.72
C ALA A 150 1.91 10.11 -9.92
N LEU A 151 2.05 10.11 -8.57
CA LEU A 151 1.50 11.17 -7.73
C LEU A 151 2.11 12.54 -8.06
N SER A 152 3.43 12.63 -8.19
CA SER A 152 4.11 13.90 -8.50
C SER A 152 3.66 14.48 -9.83
N ARG A 153 3.46 13.63 -10.84
CA ARG A 153 2.94 14.07 -12.14
C ARG A 153 1.46 14.48 -12.06
N LEU A 154 0.67 13.76 -11.28
CA LEU A 154 -0.73 14.10 -11.05
C LEU A 154 -0.85 15.45 -10.33
N ALA A 155 -0.07 15.66 -9.27
CA ALA A 155 -0.02 16.93 -8.53
C ALA A 155 0.46 18.11 -9.39
N ALA A 156 1.37 17.87 -10.33
CA ALA A 156 1.86 18.88 -11.28
C ALA A 156 0.92 19.12 -12.47
N GLY A 157 -0.26 18.47 -12.52
CA GLY A 157 -1.18 18.58 -13.66
C GLY A 157 -0.64 17.99 -14.96
N GLN A 158 0.33 17.09 -14.89
CA GLN A 158 0.97 16.48 -16.04
C GLN A 158 0.34 15.14 -16.46
N ASN A 159 -0.78 14.78 -15.84
CA ASN A 159 -1.55 13.63 -16.25
C ASN A 159 -2.57 14.07 -17.32
N PRO A 160 -2.64 13.38 -18.49
CA PRO A 160 -3.51 13.82 -19.58
C PRO A 160 -5.00 13.58 -19.34
N HIS A 161 -5.37 12.71 -18.42
CA HIS A 161 -6.75 12.26 -18.22
C HIS A 161 -7.31 12.60 -16.83
N LEU A 162 -6.46 12.77 -15.84
CA LEU A 162 -6.84 12.99 -14.45
C LEU A 162 -6.24 14.28 -13.91
N VAL A 163 -7.07 15.11 -13.34
CA VAL A 163 -6.68 16.37 -12.69
C VAL A 163 -7.21 16.38 -11.27
N LEU A 164 -6.37 16.81 -10.33
CA LEU A 164 -6.79 17.03 -8.95
C LEU A 164 -7.52 18.35 -8.83
N GLU A 165 -8.63 18.34 -8.12
CA GLU A 165 -9.49 19.49 -7.91
C GLU A 165 -9.66 19.80 -6.42
N PRO A 166 -10.05 21.05 -6.08
CA PRO A 166 -10.40 21.38 -4.70
C PRO A 166 -11.49 20.45 -4.16
N GLY A 167 -11.25 19.83 -3.01
CA GLY A 167 -12.13 18.84 -2.41
C GLY A 167 -11.70 17.39 -2.61
N ASP A 168 -10.74 17.13 -3.50
CA ASP A 168 -10.09 15.82 -3.61
C ASP A 168 -9.20 15.54 -2.39
N THR A 169 -9.04 14.28 -2.05
CA THR A 169 -8.26 13.83 -0.89
C THR A 169 -7.10 12.97 -1.33
N VAL A 170 -5.88 13.32 -0.88
CA VAL A 170 -4.68 12.50 -1.09
C VAL A 170 -4.30 11.83 0.23
N ILE A 171 -4.17 10.50 0.22
CA ILE A 171 -3.80 9.68 1.37
C ILE A 171 -2.44 9.05 1.12
N PHE A 172 -1.46 9.38 1.96
CA PHE A 172 -0.16 8.72 1.99
C PHE A 172 -0.26 7.48 2.85
N SER A 173 -0.41 6.31 2.23
CA SER A 173 -0.57 5.02 2.91
C SER A 173 0.77 4.28 2.99
N SER A 174 1.77 4.96 3.53
CA SER A 174 3.12 4.46 3.80
C SER A 174 3.75 5.27 4.92
N LYS A 175 4.70 4.67 5.64
CA LYS A 175 5.58 5.44 6.52
C LYS A 175 6.55 6.25 5.66
N MET A 176 6.72 7.51 5.97
CA MET A 176 7.73 8.35 5.33
C MET A 176 9.13 7.87 5.73
N ILE A 177 9.99 7.69 4.75
CA ILE A 177 11.39 7.32 4.98
C ILE A 177 12.16 8.58 5.39
N PRO A 178 12.95 8.55 6.47
CA PRO A 178 13.78 9.68 6.88
C PRO A 178 14.62 10.23 5.72
N GLY A 179 14.59 11.55 5.53
CA GLY A 179 15.24 12.24 4.41
C GLY A 179 14.31 12.61 3.25
N ASN A 180 13.08 12.12 3.24
CA ASN A 180 12.08 12.44 2.21
C ASN A 180 11.06 13.52 2.65
N GLU A 181 11.23 14.10 3.85
CA GLU A 181 10.27 15.01 4.46
C GLU A 181 9.94 16.23 3.61
N THR A 182 10.94 16.72 2.88
CA THR A 182 10.78 17.90 2.00
C THR A 182 10.22 17.56 0.63
N SER A 183 10.19 16.26 0.27
CA SER A 183 9.73 15.80 -1.04
C SER A 183 8.28 15.31 -1.00
N VAL A 184 7.79 14.99 0.19
CA VAL A 184 6.40 14.56 0.46
C VAL A 184 5.57 15.74 0.90
#